data_f2ebf2c6fffefa5b90f3206cbfbbcdb7
#
_entry.id   f2ebf2c6fffefa5b90f3206cbfbbcdb7
#
_cell.length_a   1.000
_cell.length_b   1.000
_cell.length_c   1.000
_cell.angle_alpha   90.00
_cell.angle_beta   90.00
_cell.angle_gamma   90.00
#
_symmetry.space_group_name_H-M   'P 1'
#
loop_
_entity.id
_entity.type
_entity.pdbx_description
1 polymer ?
#
loop_
_entity_poly.entity_id
_entity_poly.type
_entity_poly.pdbx_seq_one_letter_code
_entity_poly.pdbx_strand_id
1 'polypeptide(L)'
;TYIVPGDVSVFELEEKIRRLSNAGKYNEALEKLEQISKRIDMSIAVNKQFYMRNTAMVSWKLKKINDLDCERELEKALKLTVNIENINYEAIYLTSQEWLCIHNILLVNSTNEMCSQVLYAIKKDNNRQLMPKNITSLLLLVLARKYNNMGYKEYAVNIIDYIMENEINKADSALIVD
;
A
#
# COMPACT_ATOMS: atom_id res chain seq x y z
N THR A 1 5.41 -10.68 6.99
CA THR A 1 4.91 -11.66 5.99
C THR A 1 3.52 -11.25 5.59
N TYR A 2 3.25 -11.14 4.27
CA TYR A 2 1.97 -10.67 3.74
C TYR A 2 1.03 -11.80 3.33
N ILE A 3 1.53 -13.03 3.33
CA ILE A 3 0.79 -14.24 3.01
C ILE A 3 1.08 -15.33 4.06
N VAL A 4 0.19 -16.31 4.14
CA VAL A 4 0.40 -17.52 4.94
C VAL A 4 0.92 -18.59 3.98
N PRO A 5 2.23 -18.87 3.96
CA PRO A 5 2.82 -19.78 3.01
C PRO A 5 2.62 -21.23 3.44
N GLY A 6 2.44 -22.09 2.44
CA GLY A 6 2.51 -23.53 2.65
C GLY A 6 3.96 -24.06 2.68
N ASP A 7 4.88 -23.31 2.07
CA ASP A 7 6.30 -23.65 1.99
C ASP A 7 7.18 -22.41 1.74
N VAL A 8 8.50 -22.57 1.83
CA VAL A 8 9.51 -21.51 1.63
C VAL A 8 9.45 -20.92 0.21
N SER A 9 9.08 -21.72 -0.79
CA SER A 9 9.06 -21.30 -2.19
C SER A 9 8.00 -20.22 -2.47
N VAL A 10 7.00 -20.09 -1.61
CA VAL A 10 5.98 -19.04 -1.69
C VAL A 10 6.59 -17.67 -1.35
N PHE A 11 7.48 -17.59 -0.37
CA PHE A 11 8.20 -16.35 -0.05
C PHE A 11 9.10 -15.90 -1.20
N GLU A 12 9.77 -16.84 -1.86
CA GLU A 12 10.61 -16.53 -3.02
C GLU A 12 9.78 -15.99 -4.18
N LEU A 13 8.58 -16.53 -4.40
CA LEU A 13 7.65 -16.02 -5.42
C LEU A 13 7.12 -14.65 -5.08
N GLU A 14 6.75 -14.41 -3.82
CA GLU A 14 6.30 -13.09 -3.34
C GLU A 14 7.39 -12.03 -3.59
N GLU A 15 8.61 -12.32 -3.17
CA GLU A 15 9.74 -11.42 -3.37
C GLU A 15 10.03 -11.17 -4.85
N LYS A 16 9.92 -12.20 -5.68
CA LYS A 16 10.11 -12.10 -7.13
C LYS A 16 9.02 -11.24 -7.78
N ILE A 17 7.75 -11.41 -7.39
CA ILE A 17 6.63 -10.56 -7.83
C ILE A 17 6.92 -9.09 -7.51
N ARG A 18 7.37 -8.81 -6.28
CA ARG A 18 7.70 -7.46 -5.84
C ARG A 18 8.83 -6.84 -6.67
N ARG A 19 9.92 -7.59 -6.89
CA ARG A 19 11.06 -7.13 -7.71
C ARG A 19 10.67 -6.87 -9.16
N LEU A 20 9.89 -7.77 -9.76
CA LEU A 20 9.42 -7.62 -11.13
C LEU A 20 8.51 -6.40 -11.29
N SER A 21 7.58 -6.19 -10.36
CA SER A 21 6.69 -5.03 -10.36
C SER A 21 7.47 -3.71 -10.23
N ASN A 22 8.45 -3.65 -9.34
CA ASN A 22 9.30 -2.48 -9.16
C ASN A 22 10.19 -2.21 -10.38
N ALA A 23 10.60 -3.24 -11.10
CA ALA A 23 11.37 -3.14 -12.35
C ALA A 23 10.49 -2.85 -13.60
N GLY A 24 9.17 -2.69 -13.43
CA GLY A 24 8.24 -2.47 -14.54
C GLY A 24 7.97 -3.71 -15.41
N LYS A 25 8.43 -4.88 -14.99
CA LYS A 25 8.26 -6.17 -15.70
C LYS A 25 6.91 -6.81 -15.39
N TYR A 26 5.84 -6.10 -15.72
CA TYR A 26 4.48 -6.45 -15.29
C TYR A 26 3.95 -7.76 -15.87
N ASN A 27 4.30 -8.14 -17.11
CA ASN A 27 3.89 -9.43 -17.69
C ASN A 27 4.52 -10.59 -16.91
N GLU A 28 5.82 -10.52 -16.62
CA GLU A 28 6.52 -11.52 -15.82
C GLU A 28 5.95 -11.59 -14.38
N ALA A 29 5.58 -10.43 -13.81
CA ALA A 29 4.93 -10.36 -12.50
C ALA A 29 3.57 -11.07 -12.50
N LEU A 30 2.77 -10.90 -13.55
CA LEU A 30 1.47 -11.56 -13.69
C LEU A 30 1.61 -13.09 -13.77
N GLU A 31 2.57 -13.60 -14.54
CA GLU A 31 2.87 -15.04 -14.60
C GLU A 31 3.24 -15.60 -13.21
N LYS A 32 4.01 -14.83 -12.42
CA LYS A 32 4.34 -15.24 -11.05
C LYS A 32 3.15 -15.18 -10.10
N LEU A 33 2.24 -14.25 -10.29
CA LEU A 33 0.98 -14.20 -9.56
C LEU A 33 0.11 -15.43 -9.86
N GLU A 34 0.05 -15.87 -11.09
CA GLU A 34 -0.65 -17.10 -11.46
C GLU A 34 0.02 -18.36 -10.87
N GLN A 35 1.35 -18.36 -10.73
CA GLN A 35 2.07 -19.45 -10.08
C GLN A 35 1.80 -19.49 -8.57
N ILE A 36 1.81 -18.33 -7.90
CA ILE A 36 1.59 -18.27 -6.44
C ILE A 36 0.14 -18.62 -6.09
N SER A 37 -0.84 -18.26 -6.92
CA SER A 37 -2.26 -18.57 -6.70
C SER A 37 -2.56 -20.07 -6.62
N LYS A 38 -1.70 -20.90 -7.25
CA LYS A 38 -1.79 -22.37 -7.22
C LYS A 38 -1.11 -23.00 -6.00
N ARG A 39 -0.37 -22.22 -5.21
CA ARG A 39 0.44 -22.69 -4.08
C ARG A 39 -0.05 -22.17 -2.73
N ILE A 40 -0.80 -21.09 -2.73
CA ILE A 40 -1.36 -20.53 -1.50
C ILE A 40 -2.82 -20.94 -1.35
N ASP A 41 -3.25 -21.09 -0.11
CA ASP A 41 -4.66 -21.36 0.18
C ASP A 41 -5.48 -20.05 0.02
N MET A 42 -6.26 -19.99 -1.05
CA MET A 42 -7.12 -18.86 -1.39
C MET A 42 -8.38 -18.76 -0.52
N SER A 43 -8.68 -19.74 0.34
CA SER A 43 -9.73 -19.63 1.36
C SER A 43 -9.30 -18.73 2.52
N ILE A 44 -8.00 -18.54 2.72
CA ILE A 44 -7.43 -17.64 3.72
C ILE A 44 -7.53 -16.19 3.21
N ALA A 45 -8.28 -15.34 3.90
CA ALA A 45 -8.58 -13.97 3.49
C ALA A 45 -7.32 -13.15 3.17
N VAL A 46 -6.26 -13.26 3.97
CA VAL A 46 -4.98 -12.54 3.78
C VAL A 46 -4.29 -12.97 2.48
N ASN A 47 -4.28 -14.26 2.15
CA ASN A 47 -3.70 -14.77 0.90
C ASN A 47 -4.49 -14.28 -0.31
N LYS A 48 -5.81 -14.35 -0.24
CA LYS A 48 -6.71 -13.86 -1.28
C LYS A 48 -6.56 -12.35 -1.47
N GLN A 49 -6.47 -11.59 -0.39
CA GLN A 49 -6.24 -10.14 -0.41
C GLN A 49 -4.91 -9.80 -1.11
N PHE A 50 -3.82 -10.47 -0.74
CA PHE A 50 -2.52 -10.32 -1.38
C PHE A 50 -2.60 -10.55 -2.89
N TYR A 51 -3.20 -11.67 -3.31
CA TYR A 51 -3.34 -12.03 -4.72
C TYR A 51 -4.17 -10.99 -5.49
N MET A 52 -5.36 -10.66 -5.00
CA MET A 52 -6.27 -9.71 -5.64
C MET A 52 -5.63 -8.33 -5.79
N ARG A 53 -5.03 -7.80 -4.72
CA ARG A 53 -4.36 -6.50 -4.74
C ARG A 53 -3.24 -6.43 -5.78
N ASN A 54 -2.35 -7.42 -5.80
CA ASN A 54 -1.23 -7.42 -6.73
C ASN A 54 -1.70 -7.62 -8.18
N THR A 55 -2.69 -8.49 -8.41
CA THR A 55 -3.26 -8.70 -9.74
C THR A 55 -3.93 -7.46 -10.28
N ALA A 56 -4.72 -6.75 -9.46
CA ALA A 56 -5.34 -5.48 -9.84
C ALA A 56 -4.28 -4.45 -10.26
N MET A 57 -3.25 -4.25 -9.43
CA MET A 57 -2.19 -3.29 -9.70
C MET A 57 -1.38 -3.63 -10.96
N VAL A 58 -1.01 -4.89 -11.16
CA VAL A 58 -0.26 -5.32 -12.35
C VAL A 58 -1.13 -5.18 -13.60
N SER A 59 -2.40 -5.56 -13.54
CA SER A 59 -3.34 -5.42 -14.65
C SER A 59 -3.56 -3.95 -15.03
N TRP A 60 -3.66 -3.08 -14.05
CA TRP A 60 -3.75 -1.63 -14.27
C TRP A 60 -2.49 -1.06 -14.93
N LYS A 61 -1.30 -1.44 -14.44
CA LYS A 61 -0.03 -1.03 -15.06
C LYS A 61 0.13 -1.51 -16.50
N LEU A 62 -0.42 -2.68 -16.82
CA LEU A 62 -0.50 -3.23 -18.19
C LEU A 62 -1.62 -2.62 -19.03
N LYS A 63 -2.41 -1.68 -18.47
CA LYS A 63 -3.59 -1.08 -19.14
C LYS A 63 -4.65 -2.11 -19.55
N LYS A 64 -4.71 -3.26 -18.87
CA LYS A 64 -5.75 -4.29 -19.08
C LYS A 64 -7.06 -3.92 -18.41
N ILE A 65 -7.01 -3.08 -17.38
CA ILE A 65 -8.16 -2.50 -16.67
C ILE A 65 -7.94 -0.99 -16.54
N ASN A 66 -9.03 -0.22 -16.48
CA ASN A 66 -9.01 1.22 -16.25
C ASN A 66 -8.91 1.54 -14.74
N ASP A 67 -8.81 2.84 -14.40
CA ASP A 67 -8.67 3.31 -13.03
C ASP A 67 -9.86 2.87 -12.14
N LEU A 68 -11.08 3.01 -12.63
CA LEU A 68 -12.30 2.66 -11.88
C LEU A 68 -12.40 1.16 -11.60
N ASP A 69 -12.06 0.32 -12.59
CA ASP A 69 -12.07 -1.13 -12.41
C ASP A 69 -10.96 -1.57 -11.45
N CYS A 70 -9.77 -0.94 -11.53
CA CYS A 70 -8.67 -1.19 -10.59
C CYS A 70 -9.08 -0.83 -9.16
N GLU A 71 -9.66 0.34 -8.95
CA GLU A 71 -10.18 0.78 -7.65
C GLU A 71 -11.17 -0.23 -7.07
N ARG A 72 -12.16 -0.65 -7.86
CA ARG A 72 -13.15 -1.66 -7.43
C ARG A 72 -12.52 -2.98 -7.01
N GLU A 73 -11.51 -3.46 -7.74
CA GLU A 73 -10.81 -4.71 -7.37
C GLU A 73 -9.98 -4.53 -6.10
N LEU A 74 -9.36 -3.37 -5.89
CA LEU A 74 -8.64 -3.04 -4.66
C LEU A 74 -9.58 -2.92 -3.45
N GLU A 75 -10.76 -2.31 -3.63
CA GLU A 75 -11.79 -2.26 -2.59
C GLU A 75 -12.30 -3.65 -2.24
N LYS A 76 -12.57 -4.51 -3.24
CA LYS A 76 -12.93 -5.91 -2.99
C LYS A 76 -11.86 -6.65 -2.21
N ALA A 77 -10.58 -6.42 -2.54
CA ALA A 77 -9.47 -7.00 -1.78
C ALA A 77 -9.46 -6.51 -0.33
N LEU A 78 -9.67 -5.21 -0.09
CA LEU A 78 -9.71 -4.64 1.24
C LEU A 78 -10.92 -5.17 2.06
N LYS A 79 -12.09 -5.30 1.44
CA LYS A 79 -13.32 -5.84 2.05
C LYS A 79 -13.19 -7.28 2.58
N LEU A 80 -12.18 -8.04 2.17
CA LEU A 80 -11.96 -9.39 2.68
C LEU A 80 -11.59 -9.41 4.17
N THR A 81 -11.02 -8.32 4.68
CA THR A 81 -10.50 -8.24 6.07
C THR A 81 -11.02 -7.02 6.82
N VAL A 82 -11.55 -6.02 6.12
CA VAL A 82 -11.99 -4.75 6.70
C VAL A 82 -13.39 -4.39 6.25
N ASN A 83 -14.25 -3.99 7.18
CA ASN A 83 -15.54 -3.38 6.82
C ASN A 83 -15.29 -1.92 6.40
N ILE A 84 -15.26 -1.66 5.08
CA ILE A 84 -14.94 -0.35 4.51
C ILE A 84 -16.11 0.65 4.54
N GLU A 85 -17.35 0.20 4.77
CA GLU A 85 -18.54 1.08 4.76
C GLU A 85 -18.53 2.09 5.92
N ASN A 86 -17.78 1.79 6.98
CA ASN A 86 -17.65 2.62 8.17
C ASN A 86 -16.19 2.68 8.65
N ILE A 87 -15.21 2.78 7.74
CA ILE A 87 -13.82 2.88 8.17
C ILE A 87 -13.61 4.18 8.94
N ASN A 88 -13.39 4.01 10.23
CA ASN A 88 -12.79 5.05 11.05
C ASN A 88 -11.27 4.80 11.13
N TYR A 89 -10.51 5.44 10.25
CA TYR A 89 -9.05 5.32 10.21
C TYR A 89 -8.36 5.70 11.52
N GLU A 90 -9.06 6.40 12.42
CA GLU A 90 -8.52 6.81 13.72
C GLU A 90 -8.61 5.73 14.79
N ALA A 91 -9.57 4.83 14.65
CA ALA A 91 -9.92 3.83 15.66
C ALA A 91 -9.57 2.40 15.24
N ILE A 92 -9.22 2.18 13.96
CA ILE A 92 -9.01 0.85 13.43
C ILE A 92 -7.52 0.50 13.37
N TYR A 93 -7.20 -0.71 13.82
CA TYR A 93 -5.88 -1.31 13.60
C TYR A 93 -5.87 -1.99 12.24
N LEU A 94 -5.11 -1.44 11.30
CA LEU A 94 -4.92 -2.03 9.98
C LEU A 94 -3.56 -2.72 9.89
N THR A 95 -3.55 -3.89 9.30
CA THR A 95 -2.31 -4.61 8.96
C THR A 95 -1.56 -3.89 7.83
N SER A 96 -0.29 -4.22 7.65
CA SER A 96 0.50 -3.69 6.52
C SER A 96 -0.14 -3.98 5.17
N GLN A 97 -0.80 -5.12 5.03
CA GLN A 97 -1.48 -5.52 3.79
C GLN A 97 -2.69 -4.63 3.49
N GLU A 98 -3.47 -4.30 4.49
CA GLU A 98 -4.63 -3.41 4.39
C GLU A 98 -4.19 -1.98 4.06
N TRP A 99 -3.15 -1.48 4.74
CA TRP A 99 -2.55 -0.18 4.40
C TRP A 99 -2.00 -0.13 2.97
N LEU A 100 -1.44 -1.22 2.46
CA LEU A 100 -1.01 -1.30 1.06
C LEU A 100 -2.19 -1.31 0.08
N CYS A 101 -3.34 -1.88 0.43
CA CYS A 101 -4.57 -1.73 -0.36
C CYS A 101 -5.00 -0.26 -0.42
N ILE A 102 -5.05 0.42 0.73
CA ILE A 102 -5.38 1.85 0.83
C ILE A 102 -4.40 2.71 0.03
N HIS A 103 -3.09 2.46 0.16
CA HIS A 103 -2.07 3.12 -0.64
C HIS A 103 -2.33 2.98 -2.15
N ASN A 104 -2.67 1.78 -2.60
CA ASN A 104 -2.94 1.51 -4.01
C ASN A 104 -4.23 2.18 -4.51
N ILE A 105 -5.29 2.22 -3.68
CA ILE A 105 -6.51 2.98 -3.98
C ILE A 105 -6.18 4.47 -4.12
N LEU A 106 -5.43 5.04 -3.17
CA LEU A 106 -4.96 6.43 -3.24
C LEU A 106 -4.14 6.69 -4.51
N LEU A 107 -3.32 5.75 -4.94
CA LEU A 107 -2.48 5.88 -6.14
C LEU A 107 -3.32 5.92 -7.43
N VAL A 108 -4.32 5.06 -7.55
CA VAL A 108 -5.14 4.88 -8.75
C VAL A 108 -6.18 5.99 -8.84
N ASN A 109 -7.08 6.04 -7.86
CA ASN A 109 -8.18 7.00 -7.81
C ASN A 109 -8.52 7.29 -6.34
N SER A 110 -8.67 8.57 -5.98
CA SER A 110 -8.96 8.95 -4.60
C SER A 110 -9.75 10.24 -4.53
N THR A 111 -10.66 10.30 -3.58
CA THR A 111 -11.38 11.53 -3.23
C THR A 111 -10.54 12.41 -2.30
N ASN A 112 -10.82 13.71 -2.29
CA ASN A 112 -10.23 14.65 -1.33
C ASN A 112 -10.50 14.21 0.12
N GLU A 113 -11.68 13.68 0.36
CA GLU A 113 -12.09 13.17 1.67
C GLU A 113 -11.19 12.03 2.14
N MET A 114 -10.99 11.00 1.30
CA MET A 114 -10.10 9.88 1.61
C MET A 114 -8.67 10.34 1.88
N CYS A 115 -8.14 11.27 1.06
CA CYS A 115 -6.81 11.83 1.29
C CYS A 115 -6.70 12.52 2.66
N SER A 116 -7.71 13.31 3.04
CA SER A 116 -7.75 14.02 4.31
C SER A 116 -7.85 13.07 5.50
N GLN A 117 -8.69 12.05 5.41
CA GLN A 117 -8.86 11.03 6.46
C GLN A 117 -7.57 10.24 6.68
N VAL A 118 -6.90 9.78 5.61
CA VAL A 118 -5.63 9.04 5.71
C VAL A 118 -4.53 9.93 6.26
N LEU A 119 -4.42 11.20 5.81
CA LEU A 119 -3.44 12.14 6.35
C LEU A 119 -3.64 12.39 7.84
N TYR A 120 -4.89 12.54 8.26
CA TYR A 120 -5.24 12.71 9.67
C TYR A 120 -4.85 11.48 10.50
N ALA A 121 -5.15 10.26 10.00
CA ALA A 121 -4.77 9.01 10.65
C ALA A 121 -3.25 8.91 10.84
N ILE A 122 -2.46 9.27 9.82
CA ILE A 122 -0.99 9.27 9.89
C ILE A 122 -0.51 10.25 10.98
N LYS A 123 -1.03 11.48 11.00
CA LYS A 123 -0.64 12.49 12.01
C LYS A 123 -0.96 12.04 13.43
N LYS A 124 -2.07 11.34 13.62
CA LYS A 124 -2.48 10.80 14.91
C LYS A 124 -1.63 9.60 15.34
N ASP A 125 -1.21 8.77 14.38
CA ASP A 125 -0.40 7.57 14.63
C ASP A 125 1.03 7.90 15.06
N ASN A 126 1.58 9.07 14.72
CA ASN A 126 2.91 9.51 15.18
C ASN A 126 3.08 9.42 16.70
N ASN A 127 1.99 9.51 17.44
CA ASN A 127 2.00 9.35 18.90
C ASN A 127 1.83 7.90 19.37
N ARG A 128 1.43 6.98 18.48
CA ARG A 128 1.07 5.60 18.82
C ARG A 128 2.00 4.55 18.22
N GLN A 129 2.72 4.88 17.13
CA GLN A 129 3.64 3.99 16.37
C GLN A 129 2.99 2.67 15.91
N LEU A 130 1.71 2.70 15.56
CA LEU A 130 0.93 1.51 15.17
C LEU A 130 1.12 1.17 13.69
N MET A 131 1.41 2.18 12.88
CA MET A 131 1.63 2.02 11.45
C MET A 131 3.10 1.73 11.16
N PRO A 132 3.45 0.71 10.35
CA PRO A 132 4.83 0.47 9.96
C PRO A 132 5.44 1.69 9.25
N LYS A 133 6.63 2.12 9.66
CA LYS A 133 7.29 3.35 9.17
C LYS A 133 7.42 3.41 7.64
N ASN A 134 7.77 2.28 7.00
CA ASN A 134 7.85 2.16 5.55
C ASN A 134 6.49 2.39 4.85
N ILE A 135 5.40 1.99 5.48
CA ILE A 135 4.04 2.23 4.98
C ILE A 135 3.67 3.70 5.12
N THR A 136 3.99 4.31 6.26
CA THR A 136 3.78 5.75 6.49
C THR A 136 4.42 6.58 5.39
N SER A 137 5.70 6.35 5.09
CA SER A 137 6.42 7.08 4.03
C SER A 137 5.79 6.88 2.65
N LEU A 138 5.35 5.66 2.32
CA LEU A 138 4.66 5.38 1.06
C LEU A 138 3.32 6.15 0.95
N LEU A 139 2.52 6.16 2.02
CA LEU A 139 1.25 6.89 2.06
C LEU A 139 1.47 8.40 1.93
N LEU A 140 2.44 8.96 2.65
CA LEU A 140 2.76 10.37 2.59
C LEU A 140 3.22 10.79 1.18
N LEU A 141 4.05 9.99 0.51
CA LEU A 141 4.48 10.28 -0.87
C LEU A 141 3.30 10.31 -1.85
N VAL A 142 2.38 9.35 -1.76
CA VAL A 142 1.20 9.35 -2.64
C VAL A 142 0.27 10.52 -2.34
N LEU A 143 0.10 10.88 -1.06
CA LEU A 143 -0.69 12.05 -0.65
C LEU A 143 -0.07 13.36 -1.15
N ALA A 144 1.23 13.56 -1.00
CA ALA A 144 1.93 14.73 -1.53
C ALA A 144 1.71 14.88 -3.04
N ARG A 145 1.84 13.78 -3.79
CA ARG A 145 1.57 13.78 -5.24
C ARG A 145 0.12 14.13 -5.54
N LYS A 146 -0.85 13.60 -4.79
CA LYS A 146 -2.28 13.89 -5.00
C LYS A 146 -2.59 15.35 -4.70
N TYR A 147 -2.15 15.90 -3.59
CA TYR A 147 -2.34 17.31 -3.26
C TYR A 147 -1.71 18.25 -4.30
N ASN A 148 -0.51 17.92 -4.79
CA ASN A 148 0.11 18.68 -5.88
C ASN A 148 -0.73 18.64 -7.16
N ASN A 149 -1.26 17.49 -7.55
CA ASN A 149 -2.11 17.35 -8.73
C ASN A 149 -3.45 18.07 -8.61
N MET A 150 -3.97 18.22 -7.40
CA MET A 150 -5.18 19.00 -7.08
C MET A 150 -4.91 20.51 -6.99
N GLY A 151 -3.66 20.95 -7.14
CA GLY A 151 -3.27 22.36 -7.04
C GLY A 151 -2.94 22.83 -5.62
N TYR A 152 -3.03 21.98 -4.60
CA TYR A 152 -2.69 22.30 -3.21
C TYR A 152 -1.17 22.16 -2.97
N LYS A 153 -0.38 22.97 -3.67
CA LYS A 153 1.09 22.87 -3.68
C LYS A 153 1.73 23.04 -2.31
N GLU A 154 1.24 23.97 -1.52
CA GLU A 154 1.74 24.23 -0.17
C GLU A 154 1.58 23.00 0.74
N TYR A 155 0.42 22.32 0.68
CA TYR A 155 0.20 21.08 1.41
C TYR A 155 1.15 19.97 0.95
N ALA A 156 1.40 19.87 -0.35
CA ALA A 156 2.31 18.88 -0.90
C ALA A 156 3.75 19.13 -0.41
N VAL A 157 4.21 20.37 -0.40
CA VAL A 157 5.55 20.75 0.11
C VAL A 157 5.65 20.43 1.59
N ASN A 158 4.69 20.83 2.42
CA ASN A 158 4.68 20.54 3.86
C ASN A 158 4.76 19.02 4.17
N ILE A 159 4.13 18.17 3.34
CA ILE A 159 4.22 16.70 3.49
C ILE A 159 5.64 16.23 3.15
N ILE A 160 6.26 16.75 2.10
CA ILE A 160 7.62 16.38 1.71
C ILE A 160 8.63 16.84 2.78
N ASP A 161 8.52 18.05 3.28
CA ASP A 161 9.37 18.56 4.36
C ASP A 161 9.27 17.68 5.61
N TYR A 162 8.05 17.30 5.98
CA TYR A 162 7.81 16.37 7.09
C TYR A 162 8.50 14.99 6.87
N ILE A 163 8.46 14.45 5.64
CA ILE A 163 9.17 13.19 5.31
C ILE A 163 10.69 13.40 5.47
N MET A 164 11.23 14.48 4.91
CA MET A 164 12.66 14.77 4.95
C MET A 164 13.17 14.93 6.38
N GLU A 165 12.49 15.69 7.22
CA GLU A 165 12.84 15.88 8.63
C GLU A 165 12.86 14.55 9.40
N ASN A 166 11.88 13.66 9.16
CA ASN A 166 11.82 12.37 9.84
C ASN A 166 12.90 11.39 9.35
N GLU A 167 13.33 11.47 8.09
CA GLU A 167 14.42 10.62 7.58
C GLU A 167 15.80 11.15 8.04
N ILE A 168 16.02 12.46 8.10
CA ILE A 168 17.24 13.08 8.64
C ILE A 168 17.41 12.72 10.12
N ASN A 169 16.37 12.87 10.94
CA ASN A 169 16.41 12.53 12.37
C ASN A 169 16.70 11.04 12.61
N LYS A 170 16.36 10.15 11.68
CA LYS A 170 16.74 8.73 11.77
C LYS A 170 18.22 8.49 11.44
N ALA A 171 18.76 9.21 10.45
CA ALA A 171 20.18 9.12 10.09
C ALA A 171 21.07 9.59 11.26
N ASP A 172 20.71 10.71 11.89
CA ASP A 172 21.44 11.25 13.05
C ASP A 172 21.36 10.33 14.27
N SER A 173 20.23 9.68 14.52
CA SER A 173 20.10 8.73 15.62
C SER A 173 20.86 7.42 15.41
N ALA A 174 21.11 7.02 14.18
CA ALA A 174 21.93 5.86 13.85
C ALA A 174 23.44 6.11 14.02
N LEU A 175 23.88 7.39 13.93
CA LEU A 175 25.27 7.79 14.15
C LEU A 175 25.66 7.94 15.64
N ILE A 176 24.69 7.93 16.55
CA ILE A 176 24.93 8.10 18.00
C ILE A 176 25.13 6.73 18.70
N VAL A 177 24.97 5.62 18.03
CA VAL A 177 24.99 4.24 18.60
C VAL A 177 26.33 3.52 18.33
N ASP A 178 27.30 4.14 17.68
CA ASP A 178 28.70 3.67 17.55
C ASP A 178 29.63 4.49 18.46
#